data_71848cfba2b8ddab5450c7c445a57496
#
_entry.id   71848cfba2b8ddab5450c7c445a57496
#
_cell.length_a   1.000
_cell.length_b   1.000
_cell.length_c   1.000
_cell.angle_alpha   90.00
_cell.angle_beta   90.00
_cell.angle_gamma   90.00
#
_symmetry.space_group_name_H-M   'P 1'
#
loop_
_entity.id
_entity.type
_entity.pdbx_description
1 polymer ?
#
loop_
_entity_poly.entity_id
_entity_poly.type
_entity_poly.pdbx_seq_one_letter_code
_entity_poly.pdbx_strand_id
1 'polypeptide(L)'
;MSVAFRRESDDEHMEPKFELPIPPGPNWVTARGLRLTRETVAALEAIDTSAMEEEAAKKHKRLLRYWRTRLATAELRPVPGGEAVAFGTRVTYRLNGREKTVVIVGDDEADPNEGRISFTSPLARAIMDAEPGERVDFGGKADAVEIVGVAAVADD
;
A
#
# COMPACT_ATOMS: atom_id res chain seq x y z
N MET A 1 -11.39 7.90 38.39
CA MET A 1 -11.62 7.58 37.65
C MET A 1 -11.44 7.26 37.21
N SER A 2 -11.28 7.39 37.60
CA SER A 2 -11.48 7.04 36.71
C SER A 2 -11.32 6.78 36.11
N VAL A 3 -11.27 7.08 36.46
CA VAL A 3 -11.47 6.81 35.50
C VAL A 3 -11.35 6.56 34.86
N ALA A 4 -11.23 6.85 35.33
CA ALA A 4 -11.40 6.60 34.41
C ALA A 4 -11.19 6.39 33.88
N PHE A 5 -11.24 6.24 34.25
CA PHE A 5 -11.33 5.98 33.43
C PHE A 5 -11.18 5.70 32.72
N ARG A 6 -11.02 6.18 32.90
CA ARG A 6 -11.30 5.90 32.01
C ARG A 6 -11.17 5.44 31.29
N ARG A 7 -11.06 5.62 31.45
CA ARG A 7 -11.46 5.21 30.54
C ARG A 7 -11.34 4.86 29.81
N GLU A 8 -11.13 5.16 30.10
CA GLU A 8 -11.48 4.85 29.18
C GLU A 8 -11.39 4.55 28.51
N SER A 9 -11.31 4.77 28.78
CA SER A 9 -11.62 4.51 27.88
C SER A 9 -11.60 4.38 27.34
N ASP A 10 -11.58 4.69 27.50
CA ASP A 10 -11.90 4.59 26.68
C ASP A 10 -11.63 4.65 26.04
N ASP A 11 -11.51 5.02 26.23
CA ASP A 11 -11.57 5.04 25.24
C ASP A 11 -11.21 4.85 24.67
N GLU A 12 -11.13 5.08 24.80
CA GLU A 12 -11.22 4.97 24.01
C GLU A 12 -10.98 4.93 23.48
N HIS A 13 -11.05 5.28 23.65
CA HIS A 13 -11.18 5.41 22.93
C HIS A 13 -11.12 5.51 22.35
N MET A 14 -10.97 6.07 22.17
CA MET A 14 -11.02 6.24 21.74
C MET A 14 -10.81 6.29 20.83
N GLU A 15 -10.77 6.46 20.43
CA GLU A 15 -10.58 6.18 19.59
C GLU A 15 -10.58 6.46 18.48
N PRO A 16 -10.01 7.05 18.30
CA PRO A 16 -10.01 7.08 16.89
C PRO A 16 -10.21 5.80 16.24
N LYS A 17 -10.56 4.99 16.96
CA LYS A 17 -11.21 3.82 16.41
C LYS A 17 -12.39 4.21 15.55
N PHE A 18 -12.59 5.50 15.40
CA PHE A 18 -13.68 6.02 14.60
C PHE A 18 -13.31 6.14 13.14
N GLU A 19 -12.03 6.27 12.84
CA GLU A 19 -11.59 6.38 11.46
C GLU A 19 -10.36 5.51 11.23
N LEU A 20 -10.27 4.94 10.03
CA LEU A 20 -9.07 4.21 9.64
C LEU A 20 -8.00 5.21 9.25
N PRO A 21 -6.77 5.01 9.69
CA PRO A 21 -5.70 5.96 9.37
C PRO A 21 -5.39 5.98 7.88
N ILE A 22 -5.20 7.18 7.35
CA ILE A 22 -4.81 7.37 5.97
C ILE A 22 -3.28 7.35 5.92
N PRO A 23 -2.67 6.54 5.06
CA PRO A 23 -1.21 6.56 4.92
C PRO A 23 -0.71 7.95 4.56
N PRO A 24 0.40 8.41 5.15
CA PRO A 24 0.94 9.73 4.83
C PRO A 24 1.56 9.76 3.43
N GLY A 25 1.75 10.97 2.90
CA GLY A 25 2.38 11.18 1.61
C GLY A 25 1.41 11.06 0.45
N PRO A 26 1.92 11.11 -0.77
CA PRO A 26 1.08 11.07 -1.96
C PRO A 26 0.41 9.71 -2.11
N ASN A 27 -0.77 9.71 -2.68
CA ASN A 27 -1.52 8.47 -2.92
C ASN A 27 -1.30 8.05 -4.38
N TRP A 28 -0.10 7.56 -4.68
CA TRP A 28 0.21 7.07 -6.01
C TRP A 28 -0.43 5.71 -6.24
N VAL A 29 -1.01 5.56 -7.40
CA VAL A 29 -1.64 4.29 -7.80
C VAL A 29 -1.17 3.91 -9.20
N THR A 30 -1.07 2.59 -9.41
CA THR A 30 -0.96 2.04 -10.75
C THR A 30 -2.35 1.96 -11.36
N ALA A 31 -2.46 1.70 -12.65
CA ALA A 31 -3.76 1.52 -13.28
C ALA A 31 -4.54 0.38 -12.61
N ARG A 32 -3.85 -0.71 -12.27
CA ARG A 32 -4.45 -1.82 -11.56
C ARG A 32 -4.94 -1.39 -10.17
N GLY A 33 -4.11 -0.64 -9.43
CA GLY A 33 -4.48 -0.16 -8.10
C GLY A 33 -5.70 0.75 -8.14
N LEU A 34 -5.77 1.62 -9.14
CA LEU A 34 -6.91 2.51 -9.30
C LEU A 34 -8.18 1.71 -9.60
N ARG A 35 -8.08 0.73 -10.49
CA ARG A 35 -9.21 -0.14 -10.81
C ARG A 35 -9.72 -0.87 -9.56
N LEU A 36 -8.80 -1.46 -8.79
CA LEU A 36 -9.17 -2.17 -7.57
C LEU A 36 -9.81 -1.24 -6.54
N THR A 37 -9.33 -0.01 -6.43
CA THR A 37 -9.91 0.96 -5.51
C THR A 37 -11.34 1.31 -5.92
N ARG A 38 -11.57 1.54 -7.22
CA ARG A 38 -12.92 1.79 -7.73
C ARG A 38 -13.85 0.62 -7.46
N GLU A 39 -13.36 -0.60 -7.69
CA GLU A 39 -14.16 -1.80 -7.45
C GLU A 39 -14.50 -1.96 -5.97
N THR A 40 -13.54 -1.64 -5.11
CA THR A 40 -13.77 -1.73 -3.67
C THR A 40 -14.83 -0.74 -3.21
N VAL A 41 -14.77 0.50 -3.69
CA VAL A 41 -15.80 1.49 -3.36
C VAL A 41 -17.16 1.03 -3.85
N ALA A 42 -17.24 0.56 -5.10
CA ALA A 42 -18.52 0.11 -5.66
C ALA A 42 -19.10 -1.07 -4.87
N ALA A 43 -18.24 -2.02 -4.49
CA ALA A 43 -18.68 -3.18 -3.71
C ALA A 43 -19.19 -2.76 -2.33
N LEU A 44 -18.50 -1.83 -1.68
CA LEU A 44 -18.94 -1.34 -0.37
C LEU A 44 -20.23 -0.56 -0.45
N GLU A 45 -20.40 0.24 -1.51
CA GLU A 45 -21.63 1.00 -1.71
C GLU A 45 -22.83 0.11 -2.02
N ALA A 46 -22.59 -1.06 -2.59
CA ALA A 46 -23.67 -1.99 -2.94
C ALA A 46 -24.19 -2.79 -1.75
N ILE A 47 -23.47 -2.78 -0.63
CA ILE A 47 -23.87 -3.53 0.56
C ILE A 47 -25.02 -2.81 1.28
N ASP A 48 -26.09 -3.54 1.53
CA ASP A 48 -27.23 -3.01 2.28
C ASP A 48 -26.92 -3.14 3.78
N THR A 49 -26.81 -2.01 4.45
CA THR A 49 -26.47 -1.99 5.87
C THR A 49 -27.70 -1.97 6.79
N SER A 50 -28.91 -1.92 6.23
CA SER A 50 -30.12 -1.75 7.03
C SER A 50 -30.39 -2.93 7.97
N ALA A 51 -29.93 -4.13 7.61
CA ALA A 51 -30.12 -5.32 8.44
C ALA A 51 -28.91 -5.62 9.32
N MET A 52 -27.87 -4.80 9.28
CA MET A 52 -26.66 -5.02 10.07
C MET A 52 -26.86 -4.58 11.52
N GLU A 53 -26.15 -5.25 12.43
CA GLU A 53 -26.03 -4.76 13.78
C GLU A 53 -25.27 -3.45 13.79
N GLU A 54 -25.48 -2.66 14.83
CA GLU A 54 -24.96 -1.29 14.91
C GLU A 54 -23.45 -1.23 14.73
N GLU A 55 -22.70 -2.13 15.39
CA GLU A 55 -21.25 -2.14 15.29
C GLU A 55 -20.77 -2.50 13.89
N ALA A 56 -21.43 -3.46 13.26
CA ALA A 56 -21.08 -3.83 11.89
C ALA A 56 -21.36 -2.70 10.91
N ALA A 57 -22.48 -1.99 11.09
CA ALA A 57 -22.82 -0.87 10.24
C ALA A 57 -21.81 0.28 10.40
N LYS A 58 -21.37 0.54 11.62
CA LYS A 58 -20.36 1.58 11.88
C LYS A 58 -19.03 1.22 11.23
N LYS A 59 -18.63 -0.05 11.35
CA LYS A 59 -17.41 -0.52 10.72
C LYS A 59 -17.48 -0.37 9.21
N HIS A 60 -18.62 -0.70 8.62
CA HIS A 60 -18.82 -0.56 7.19
C HIS A 60 -18.69 0.91 6.76
N LYS A 61 -19.27 1.82 7.53
CA LYS A 61 -19.18 3.25 7.22
C LYS A 61 -17.75 3.76 7.27
N ARG A 62 -16.96 3.28 8.24
CA ARG A 62 -15.54 3.65 8.33
C ARG A 62 -14.76 3.16 7.12
N LEU A 63 -15.00 1.91 6.71
CA LEU A 63 -14.36 1.36 5.52
C LEU A 63 -14.72 2.15 4.28
N LEU A 64 -15.99 2.48 4.13
CA LEU A 64 -16.45 3.22 2.97
C LEU A 64 -15.84 4.62 2.91
N ARG A 65 -15.75 5.31 4.06
CA ARG A 65 -15.09 6.62 4.10
C ARG A 65 -13.62 6.51 3.72
N TYR A 66 -12.93 5.51 4.25
CA TYR A 66 -11.52 5.28 3.92
C TYR A 66 -11.34 5.13 2.40
N TRP A 67 -12.08 4.20 1.81
CA TRP A 67 -11.89 3.90 0.39
C TRP A 67 -12.36 5.03 -0.53
N ARG A 68 -13.40 5.76 -0.14
CA ARG A 68 -13.80 6.94 -0.89
C ARG A 68 -12.71 8.01 -0.87
N THR A 69 -12.07 8.20 0.27
CA THR A 69 -10.95 9.14 0.37
C THR A 69 -9.79 8.67 -0.49
N ARG A 70 -9.48 7.37 -0.46
CA ARG A 70 -8.40 6.85 -1.28
C ARG A 70 -8.70 7.02 -2.77
N LEU A 71 -9.93 6.80 -3.16
CA LEU A 71 -10.30 7.03 -4.56
C LEU A 71 -10.22 8.51 -4.94
N ALA A 72 -10.69 9.38 -4.06
CA ALA A 72 -10.69 10.82 -4.34
C ALA A 72 -9.29 11.42 -4.44
N THR A 73 -8.33 10.86 -3.70
CA THR A 73 -6.96 11.38 -3.67
C THR A 73 -5.99 10.61 -4.56
N ALA A 74 -6.46 9.59 -5.26
CA ALA A 74 -5.60 8.74 -6.07
C ALA A 74 -4.94 9.54 -7.20
N GLU A 75 -3.62 9.35 -7.34
CA GLU A 75 -2.84 9.95 -8.41
C GLU A 75 -2.30 8.84 -9.30
N LEU A 76 -2.91 8.68 -10.46
CA LEU A 76 -2.49 7.66 -11.41
C LEU A 76 -1.12 8.01 -11.96
N ARG A 77 -0.16 7.10 -11.79
CA ARG A 77 1.19 7.30 -12.31
C ARG A 77 1.33 6.59 -13.66
N PRO A 78 2.02 7.22 -14.60
CA PRO A 78 2.22 6.59 -15.92
C PRO A 78 3.10 5.35 -15.80
N VAL A 79 2.97 4.46 -16.77
CA VAL A 79 3.83 3.27 -16.84
C VAL A 79 5.27 3.73 -17.10
N PRO A 80 6.21 3.32 -16.25
CA PRO A 80 7.61 3.76 -16.42
C PRO A 80 8.29 3.02 -17.57
N GLY A 81 9.49 3.53 -17.93
CA GLY A 81 10.23 2.97 -19.05
C GLY A 81 10.85 1.61 -18.82
N GLY A 82 11.10 1.23 -17.57
CA GLY A 82 11.67 -0.08 -17.27
C GLY A 82 13.19 -0.15 -17.30
N GLU A 83 13.89 0.98 -17.42
CA GLU A 83 15.35 1.01 -17.38
C GLU A 83 15.88 1.02 -15.96
N ALA A 84 15.16 1.66 -15.05
CA ALA A 84 15.58 1.79 -13.65
C ALA A 84 14.39 1.51 -12.76
N VAL A 85 14.66 1.13 -11.52
CA VAL A 85 13.62 0.87 -10.52
C VAL A 85 12.80 2.15 -10.32
N ALA A 86 11.50 2.03 -10.45
CA ALA A 86 10.58 3.14 -10.29
C ALA A 86 9.22 2.62 -9.83
N PHE A 87 8.36 3.52 -9.40
CA PHE A 87 6.98 3.16 -9.12
C PHE A 87 6.37 2.48 -10.35
N GLY A 88 5.78 1.31 -10.15
CA GLY A 88 5.15 0.59 -11.25
C GLY A 88 6.07 -0.36 -12.00
N THR A 89 7.31 -0.58 -11.54
CA THR A 89 8.20 -1.55 -12.17
C THR A 89 8.18 -2.88 -11.44
N ARG A 90 8.48 -3.94 -12.19
CA ARG A 90 8.78 -5.25 -11.64
C ARG A 90 10.28 -5.36 -11.52
N VAL A 91 10.76 -5.68 -10.32
CA VAL A 91 12.19 -5.73 -10.01
C VAL A 91 12.57 -7.13 -9.59
N THR A 92 13.56 -7.70 -10.26
CA THR A 92 14.18 -8.94 -9.82
C THR A 92 15.48 -8.57 -9.12
N TYR A 93 15.66 -9.07 -7.92
CA TYR A 93 16.83 -8.72 -7.10
C TYR A 93 17.33 -9.92 -6.31
N ARG A 94 18.58 -9.84 -5.87
CA ARG A 94 19.16 -10.85 -4.97
C ARG A 94 19.45 -10.23 -3.63
N LEU A 95 19.05 -10.95 -2.59
CA LEU A 95 19.30 -10.57 -1.21
C LEU A 95 19.62 -11.84 -0.44
N ASN A 96 20.77 -11.83 0.25
CA ASN A 96 21.23 -13.01 1.02
C ASN A 96 21.30 -14.28 0.16
N GLY A 97 21.73 -14.13 -1.08
CA GLY A 97 21.89 -15.25 -1.99
C GLY A 97 20.60 -15.76 -2.58
N ARG A 98 19.48 -15.11 -2.32
CA ARG A 98 18.18 -15.52 -2.86
C ARG A 98 17.68 -14.50 -3.86
N GLU A 99 17.21 -15.00 -4.97
CA GLU A 99 16.61 -14.15 -6.00
C GLU A 99 15.11 -14.07 -5.79
N LYS A 100 14.59 -12.85 -5.81
CA LYS A 100 13.15 -12.60 -5.63
C LYS A 100 12.70 -11.55 -6.63
N THR A 101 11.39 -11.51 -6.86
CA THR A 101 10.78 -10.53 -7.76
C THR A 101 9.66 -9.82 -7.04
N VAL A 102 9.63 -8.49 -7.14
CA VAL A 102 8.56 -7.68 -6.57
C VAL A 102 8.10 -6.65 -7.58
N VAL A 103 6.87 -6.17 -7.39
CA VAL A 103 6.34 -5.04 -8.13
C VAL A 103 6.14 -3.90 -7.15
N ILE A 104 6.60 -2.70 -7.53
CA ILE A 104 6.46 -1.52 -6.66
C ILE A 104 5.15 -0.83 -6.96
N VAL A 105 4.29 -0.77 -5.96
CA VAL A 105 2.91 -0.30 -6.10
C VAL A 105 2.56 0.71 -5.01
N GLY A 106 1.33 1.18 -5.00
CA GLY A 106 0.85 2.08 -3.95
C GLY A 106 0.52 1.34 -2.65
N ASP A 107 0.27 2.11 -1.61
CA ASP A 107 0.05 1.54 -0.28
C ASP A 107 -1.12 0.57 -0.24
N ASP A 108 -2.23 0.92 -0.88
CA ASP A 108 -3.43 0.09 -0.81
C ASP A 108 -3.37 -1.15 -1.71
N GLU A 109 -2.50 -1.13 -2.69
CA GLU A 109 -2.31 -2.27 -3.60
C GLU A 109 -1.26 -3.25 -3.07
N ALA A 110 -0.46 -2.84 -2.09
CA ALA A 110 0.64 -3.65 -1.57
C ALA A 110 0.12 -4.96 -0.99
N ASP A 111 0.78 -6.05 -1.35
CA ASP A 111 0.46 -7.38 -0.88
C ASP A 111 1.75 -8.20 -0.96
N PRO A 112 2.54 -8.22 0.12
CA PRO A 112 3.84 -8.90 0.09
C PRO A 112 3.73 -10.38 -0.28
N ASN A 113 2.63 -11.04 0.06
CA ASN A 113 2.45 -12.45 -0.28
C ASN A 113 2.30 -12.66 -1.78
N GLU A 114 1.88 -11.62 -2.50
CA GLU A 114 1.75 -11.66 -3.97
C GLU A 114 2.89 -10.92 -4.66
N GLY A 115 3.94 -10.58 -3.91
CA GLY A 115 5.09 -9.90 -4.48
C GLY A 115 4.87 -8.44 -4.82
N ARG A 116 3.90 -7.80 -4.19
CA ARG A 116 3.65 -6.37 -4.39
C ARG A 116 4.03 -5.61 -3.14
N ILE A 117 4.97 -4.69 -3.26
CA ILE A 117 5.43 -3.90 -2.12
C ILE A 117 5.13 -2.43 -2.35
N SER A 118 4.83 -1.73 -1.25
CA SER A 118 4.58 -0.30 -1.33
C SER A 118 5.85 0.46 -1.69
N PHE A 119 5.70 1.51 -2.50
CA PHE A 119 6.81 2.39 -2.83
C PHE A 119 7.38 3.08 -1.59
N THR A 120 6.65 3.09 -0.48
CA THR A 120 7.12 3.67 0.79
C THR A 120 7.83 2.65 1.67
N SER A 121 7.85 1.37 1.28
CA SER A 121 8.50 0.34 2.09
C SER A 121 10.02 0.51 2.10
N PRO A 122 10.71 0.01 3.14
CA PRO A 122 12.15 0.15 3.21
C PRO A 122 12.89 -0.42 2.01
N LEU A 123 12.49 -1.59 1.53
CA LEU A 123 13.16 -2.19 0.37
C LEU A 123 12.94 -1.33 -0.88
N ALA A 124 11.71 -0.90 -1.14
CA ALA A 124 11.43 -0.07 -2.30
C ALA A 124 12.25 1.22 -2.28
N ARG A 125 12.36 1.85 -1.12
CA ARG A 125 13.15 3.08 -0.97
C ARG A 125 14.62 2.83 -1.23
N ALA A 126 15.13 1.69 -0.77
CA ALA A 126 16.55 1.38 -0.92
C ALA A 126 16.94 1.16 -2.38
N ILE A 127 16.06 0.56 -3.18
CA ILE A 127 16.38 0.19 -4.56
C ILE A 127 15.90 1.22 -5.59
N MET A 128 15.20 2.27 -5.16
CA MET A 128 14.65 3.26 -6.09
C MET A 128 15.76 3.85 -6.96
N ASP A 129 15.46 4.01 -8.24
CA ASP A 129 16.36 4.58 -9.27
C ASP A 129 17.56 3.70 -9.62
N ALA A 130 17.71 2.51 -9.03
CA ALA A 130 18.82 1.63 -9.36
C ALA A 130 18.57 0.94 -10.71
N GLU A 131 19.67 0.64 -11.40
CA GLU A 131 19.64 -0.04 -12.70
C GLU A 131 20.15 -1.46 -12.56
N PRO A 132 19.81 -2.35 -13.51
CA PRO A 132 20.33 -3.71 -13.47
C PRO A 132 21.86 -3.74 -13.36
N GLY A 133 22.35 -4.57 -12.51
CA GLY A 133 23.77 -4.68 -12.23
C GLY A 133 24.25 -3.87 -11.04
N GLU A 134 23.42 -2.92 -10.57
CA GLU A 134 23.81 -2.11 -9.41
C GLU A 134 23.54 -2.86 -8.11
N ARG A 135 24.30 -2.49 -7.10
CA ARG A 135 24.11 -3.00 -5.75
C ARG A 135 23.84 -1.83 -4.83
N VAL A 136 22.91 -2.03 -3.91
CA VAL A 136 22.52 -0.98 -2.96
C VAL A 136 22.61 -1.50 -1.53
N ASP A 137 22.78 -0.56 -0.61
CA ASP A 137 22.78 -0.88 0.81
C ASP A 137 21.35 -1.14 1.30
N PHE A 138 21.23 -2.05 2.25
CA PHE A 138 19.93 -2.34 2.81
C PHE A 138 20.09 -3.00 4.18
N GLY A 139 19.25 -2.57 5.13
CA GLY A 139 19.23 -3.16 6.45
C GLY A 139 20.52 -2.99 7.22
N GLY A 140 21.24 -1.89 6.97
CA GLY A 140 22.52 -1.63 7.64
C GLY A 140 23.68 -2.39 7.03
N LYS A 141 23.48 -3.11 5.92
CA LYS A 141 24.53 -3.89 5.28
C LYS A 141 24.85 -3.28 3.92
N ALA A 142 26.12 -3.02 3.66
CA ALA A 142 26.57 -2.44 2.39
C ALA A 142 26.39 -3.45 1.26
N ASP A 143 25.99 -2.97 0.08
CA ASP A 143 25.86 -3.76 -1.14
C ASP A 143 25.00 -5.02 -0.95
N ALA A 144 24.00 -4.93 -0.07
CA ALA A 144 23.21 -6.08 0.33
C ALA A 144 22.27 -6.56 -0.77
N VAL A 145 21.74 -5.64 -1.60
CA VAL A 145 20.78 -5.98 -2.64
C VAL A 145 21.41 -5.74 -4.01
N GLU A 146 21.36 -6.77 -4.85
CA GLU A 146 21.82 -6.66 -6.23
C GLU A 146 20.59 -6.61 -7.14
N ILE A 147 20.51 -5.61 -8.02
CA ILE A 147 19.42 -5.52 -8.98
C ILE A 147 19.77 -6.39 -10.17
N VAL A 148 18.96 -7.41 -10.40
CA VAL A 148 19.17 -8.35 -11.50
C VAL A 148 18.45 -7.88 -12.76
N GLY A 149 17.22 -7.38 -12.60
CA GLY A 149 16.47 -6.92 -13.75
C GLY A 149 15.35 -5.98 -13.34
N VAL A 150 14.95 -5.13 -14.29
CA VAL A 150 13.85 -4.20 -14.11
C VAL A 150 12.99 -4.27 -15.36
N ALA A 151 11.67 -4.28 -15.20
CA ALA A 151 10.75 -4.28 -16.31
C ALA A 151 9.55 -3.41 -15.99
N ALA A 152 9.02 -2.74 -17.01
CA ALA A 152 7.75 -2.03 -16.86
C ALA A 152 6.64 -3.05 -16.71
N VAL A 153 5.66 -2.76 -15.87
CA VAL A 153 4.50 -3.63 -15.68
C VAL A 153 3.33 -3.01 -16.40
N ALA A 154 2.81 -3.74 -17.38
CA ALA A 154 1.60 -3.31 -18.07
C ALA A 154 0.42 -3.41 -17.12
N ASP A 155 -0.64 -2.68 -17.44
CA ASP A 155 -1.87 -2.77 -16.68
C ASP A 155 -2.44 -4.19 -16.78
N ASP A 156 -2.73 -4.77 -15.65
CA ASP A 156 -3.33 -6.12 -15.59
C ASP A 156 -4.83 -6.04 -15.50
#